data_aaf0e62d1dbd7d7278bff2f6ba23798b
#
_entry.id   aaf0e62d1dbd7d7278bff2f6ba23798b
#
_cell.length_a   1.000
_cell.length_b   1.000
_cell.length_c   1.000
_cell.angle_alpha   90.00
_cell.angle_beta   90.00
_cell.angle_gamma   90.00
#
_symmetry.space_group_name_H-M   'P 1'
#
loop_
_entity.id
_entity.type
_entity.pdbx_description
1 polymer ?
#
loop_
_entity_poly.entity_id
_entity_poly.type
_entity_poly.pdbx_seq_one_letter_code
_entity_poly.pdbx_strand_id
1 'polypeptide(L)'
;MRYIKTPLRYPGGKSRAAERLLKLAPQCKEFREPFLGGGSVALRFTQDNPTADVWVNDLYGHLYNFWKVLQSDYKNLSDSLIEYKNSHNDEVLAKELFNTAKESIADAESFDAACYFWILNKCSYSGLTENSSFSKTASKQNFTVSGAQNLKSVGALIGHWNITNYDYSEVMNDDHDHRGDVFVFLDPPYKIKSYLYGTNAELHKLSLIHISEPTRPERS
;
A
#
# COMPACT_ATOMS: atom_id res chain seq x y z
N MET A 1 2.32 20.64 -12.20
CA MET A 1 2.97 20.07 -11.01
C MET A 1 3.13 18.56 -11.22
N ARG A 2 4.26 17.94 -10.89
CA ARG A 2 4.43 16.49 -11.05
C ARG A 2 3.88 15.80 -9.79
N TYR A 3 2.89 14.93 -9.94
CA TYR A 3 2.31 14.19 -8.83
C TYR A 3 3.29 13.20 -8.20
N ILE A 4 3.25 13.11 -6.87
CA ILE A 4 3.94 12.10 -6.09
C ILE A 4 3.26 10.74 -6.37
N LYS A 5 4.05 9.76 -6.81
CA LYS A 5 3.56 8.41 -7.13
C LYS A 5 3.76 7.48 -5.94
N THR A 6 2.99 6.39 -5.93
CA THR A 6 3.16 5.33 -4.93
C THR A 6 4.60 4.84 -4.88
N PRO A 7 5.14 4.63 -3.67
CA PRO A 7 6.48 4.09 -3.49
C PRO A 7 6.53 2.58 -3.69
N LEU A 8 5.39 1.91 -3.82
CA LEU A 8 5.30 0.46 -3.93
C LEU A 8 4.96 0.01 -5.35
N ARG A 9 5.48 -1.17 -5.70
CA ARG A 9 5.03 -1.97 -6.84
C ARG A 9 3.94 -2.90 -6.31
N TYR A 10 2.70 -2.70 -6.72
CA TYR A 10 1.59 -3.47 -6.18
C TYR A 10 0.74 -4.09 -7.29
N PRO A 11 0.49 -5.42 -7.26
CA PRO A 11 -0.36 -6.07 -8.25
C PRO A 11 -1.77 -5.45 -8.26
N GLY A 12 -2.27 -5.15 -9.45
CA GLY A 12 -3.58 -4.49 -9.57
C GLY A 12 -3.59 -2.98 -9.24
N GLY A 13 -2.44 -2.39 -8.88
CA GLY A 13 -2.34 -0.97 -8.53
C GLY A 13 -2.94 -0.04 -9.58
N LYS A 14 -3.71 0.95 -9.12
CA LYS A 14 -4.51 1.86 -9.94
C LYS A 14 -3.78 3.13 -10.39
N SER A 15 -2.44 3.18 -10.33
CA SER A 15 -1.65 4.39 -10.59
C SER A 15 -1.95 5.06 -11.94
N ARG A 16 -2.31 4.28 -12.98
CA ARG A 16 -2.68 4.81 -14.30
C ARG A 16 -4.14 5.25 -14.38
N ALA A 17 -4.99 4.70 -13.52
CA ALA A 17 -6.43 4.95 -13.52
C ALA A 17 -6.86 5.95 -12.44
N ALA A 18 -6.04 6.20 -11.42
CA ALA A 18 -6.40 7.00 -10.25
C ALA A 18 -6.99 8.36 -10.62
N GLU A 19 -6.38 9.08 -11.55
CA GLU A 19 -6.92 10.36 -12.02
C GLU A 19 -8.33 10.25 -12.63
N ARG A 20 -8.55 9.22 -13.44
CA ARG A 20 -9.87 9.01 -14.08
C ARG A 20 -10.92 8.57 -13.07
N LEU A 21 -10.53 7.74 -12.10
CA LEU A 21 -11.42 7.27 -11.05
C LEU A 21 -11.85 8.43 -10.14
N LEU A 22 -10.90 9.26 -9.72
CA LEU A 22 -11.19 10.41 -8.86
C LEU A 22 -11.98 11.52 -9.54
N LYS A 23 -11.94 11.65 -10.88
CA LYS A 23 -12.83 12.54 -11.60
C LYS A 23 -14.31 12.14 -11.54
N LEU A 24 -14.59 10.87 -11.22
CA LEU A 24 -15.95 10.35 -11.02
C LEU A 24 -16.37 10.37 -9.54
N ALA A 25 -15.43 10.64 -8.63
CA ALA A 25 -15.70 10.73 -7.20
C ALA A 25 -16.52 12.00 -6.91
N PRO A 26 -17.50 11.93 -6.00
CA PRO A 26 -18.16 13.13 -5.50
C PRO A 26 -17.18 13.98 -4.69
N GLN A 27 -17.51 15.25 -4.48
CA GLN A 27 -16.82 16.04 -3.47
C GLN A 27 -17.12 15.44 -2.09
N CYS A 28 -16.09 15.30 -1.27
CA CYS A 28 -16.24 14.74 0.06
C CYS A 28 -15.28 15.44 1.04
N LYS A 29 -15.60 15.37 2.31
CA LYS A 29 -14.75 15.86 3.41
C LYS A 29 -13.83 14.77 3.91
N GLU A 30 -14.24 13.52 3.79
CA GLU A 30 -13.48 12.34 4.19
C GLU A 30 -13.43 11.33 3.04
N PHE A 31 -12.24 10.81 2.80
CA PHE A 31 -11.96 9.73 1.86
C PHE A 31 -11.55 8.47 2.62
N ARG A 32 -12.17 7.33 2.27
CA ARG A 32 -11.80 6.02 2.85
C ARG A 32 -11.35 5.05 1.77
N GLU A 33 -10.22 4.37 2.00
CA GLU A 33 -9.72 3.26 1.15
C GLU A 33 -9.46 2.02 2.02
N PRO A 34 -10.47 1.15 2.24
CA PRO A 34 -10.37 -0.03 3.11
C PRO A 34 -9.39 -1.10 2.62
N PHE A 35 -9.00 -1.09 1.35
CA PHE A 35 -8.05 -2.00 0.72
C PHE A 35 -6.93 -1.19 0.08
N LEU A 36 -6.07 -0.59 0.92
CA LEU A 36 -5.06 0.40 0.50
C LEU A 36 -4.08 -0.13 -0.54
N GLY A 37 -3.56 -1.34 -0.34
CA GLY A 37 -2.54 -1.91 -1.21
C GLY A 37 -1.38 -0.94 -1.46
N GLY A 38 -1.12 -0.64 -2.72
CA GLY A 38 -0.07 0.32 -3.11
C GLY A 38 -0.41 1.79 -2.87
N GLY A 39 -1.58 2.14 -2.37
CA GLY A 39 -1.98 3.50 -1.99
C GLY A 39 -2.05 4.52 -3.13
N SER A 40 -2.19 4.06 -4.37
CA SER A 40 -2.10 4.97 -5.52
C SER A 40 -3.29 5.92 -5.65
N VAL A 41 -4.49 5.51 -5.20
CA VAL A 41 -5.70 6.33 -5.25
C VAL A 41 -5.71 7.30 -4.09
N ALA A 42 -5.45 6.84 -2.85
CA ALA A 42 -5.34 7.70 -1.68
C ALA A 42 -4.26 8.79 -1.84
N LEU A 43 -3.06 8.43 -2.34
CA LEU A 43 -2.00 9.41 -2.61
C LEU A 43 -2.43 10.48 -3.63
N ARG A 44 -3.13 10.08 -4.67
CA ARG A 44 -3.62 11.03 -5.66
C ARG A 44 -4.73 11.89 -5.07
N PHE A 45 -5.68 11.31 -4.35
CA PHE A 45 -6.75 12.03 -3.66
C PHE A 45 -6.19 13.10 -2.71
N THR A 46 -5.23 12.72 -1.86
CA THR A 46 -4.58 13.62 -0.90
C THR A 46 -3.93 14.83 -1.57
N GLN A 47 -3.30 14.63 -2.73
CA GLN A 47 -2.66 15.74 -3.46
C GLN A 47 -3.68 16.70 -4.09
N ASP A 48 -4.82 16.18 -4.51
CA ASP A 48 -5.89 16.98 -5.11
C ASP A 48 -6.79 17.64 -4.02
N ASN A 49 -6.82 17.08 -2.79
CA ASN A 49 -7.67 17.50 -1.67
C ASN A 49 -6.87 17.59 -0.35
N PRO A 50 -5.96 18.56 -0.19
CA PRO A 50 -5.00 18.57 0.93
C PRO A 50 -5.61 18.84 2.30
N THR A 51 -6.86 19.23 2.38
CA THR A 51 -7.60 19.53 3.62
C THR A 51 -8.64 18.47 3.97
N ALA A 52 -8.83 17.47 3.12
CA ALA A 52 -9.77 16.39 3.40
C ALA A 52 -9.17 15.38 4.39
N ASP A 53 -10.02 14.80 5.21
CA ASP A 53 -9.63 13.67 6.04
C ASP A 53 -9.44 12.42 5.18
N VAL A 54 -8.42 11.63 5.50
CA VAL A 54 -8.07 10.43 4.75
C VAL A 54 -7.90 9.26 5.71
N TRP A 55 -8.79 8.29 5.59
CA TRP A 55 -8.70 7.03 6.32
C TRP A 55 -8.39 5.89 5.37
N VAL A 56 -7.24 5.26 5.56
CA VAL A 56 -6.77 4.13 4.77
C VAL A 56 -6.56 2.91 5.65
N ASN A 57 -6.84 1.75 5.09
CA ASN A 57 -6.76 0.49 5.82
C ASN A 57 -6.20 -0.61 4.93
N ASP A 58 -5.46 -1.54 5.52
CA ASP A 58 -5.15 -2.80 4.85
C ASP A 58 -5.00 -3.91 5.90
N LEU A 59 -5.56 -5.08 5.62
CA LEU A 59 -5.49 -6.22 6.53
C LEU A 59 -4.11 -6.91 6.51
N TYR A 60 -3.30 -6.68 5.47
CA TYR A 60 -1.96 -7.25 5.36
C TYR A 60 -0.97 -6.53 6.29
N GLY A 61 -0.60 -7.19 7.41
CA GLY A 61 0.16 -6.59 8.51
C GLY A 61 1.49 -5.96 8.10
N HIS A 62 2.31 -6.61 7.24
CA HIS A 62 3.57 -6.03 6.80
C HIS A 62 3.39 -4.79 5.93
N LEU A 63 2.34 -4.75 5.11
CA LEU A 63 2.00 -3.58 4.31
C LEU A 63 1.52 -2.43 5.20
N TYR A 64 0.63 -2.72 6.14
CA TYR A 64 0.20 -1.74 7.16
C TYR A 64 1.40 -1.17 7.91
N ASN A 65 2.29 -2.04 8.42
CA ASN A 65 3.49 -1.62 9.15
C ASN A 65 4.38 -0.71 8.30
N PHE A 66 4.59 -1.05 7.03
CA PHE A 66 5.35 -0.20 6.11
C PHE A 66 4.74 1.21 5.99
N TRP A 67 3.43 1.32 5.80
CA TRP A 67 2.77 2.61 5.69
C TRP A 67 2.82 3.41 7.00
N LYS A 68 2.70 2.73 8.17
CA LYS A 68 2.82 3.36 9.50
C LYS A 68 4.22 3.91 9.74
N VAL A 69 5.28 3.13 9.47
CA VAL A 69 6.67 3.59 9.61
C VAL A 69 6.96 4.70 8.61
N LEU A 70 6.49 4.58 7.37
CA LEU A 70 6.62 5.64 6.36
C LEU A 70 5.93 6.94 6.80
N GLN A 71 4.82 6.88 7.53
CA GLN A 71 4.15 8.06 8.08
C GLN A 71 4.94 8.69 9.23
N SER A 72 5.39 7.87 10.18
CA SER A 72 5.96 8.34 11.44
C SER A 72 7.46 8.64 11.37
N ASP A 73 8.21 7.88 10.56
CA ASP A 73 9.68 7.96 10.52
C ASP A 73 10.27 7.87 9.10
N TYR A 74 9.64 8.53 8.15
CA TYR A 74 10.04 8.50 6.74
C TYR A 74 11.48 8.94 6.47
N LYS A 75 12.06 9.78 7.31
CA LYS A 75 13.44 10.28 7.12
C LYS A 75 14.44 9.16 7.37
N ASN A 76 14.35 8.53 8.54
CA ASN A 76 15.25 7.44 8.90
C ASN A 76 15.01 6.23 7.97
N LEU A 77 13.74 5.90 7.66
CA LEU A 77 13.42 4.84 6.71
C LEU A 77 14.09 5.06 5.34
N SER A 78 14.00 6.27 4.81
CA SER A 78 14.66 6.63 3.54
C SER A 78 16.18 6.51 3.64
N ASP A 79 16.78 7.03 4.70
CA ASP A 79 18.24 7.06 4.87
C ASP A 79 18.81 5.63 5.05
N SER A 80 18.17 4.78 5.86
CA SER A 80 18.54 3.37 6.00
C SER A 80 18.42 2.60 4.68
N LEU A 81 17.37 2.83 3.89
CA LEU A 81 17.21 2.17 2.59
C LEU A 81 18.23 2.66 1.55
N ILE A 82 18.70 3.89 1.65
CA ILE A 82 19.82 4.40 0.84
C ILE A 82 21.12 3.69 1.24
N GLU A 83 21.36 3.51 2.53
CA GLU A 83 22.52 2.81 3.06
C GLU A 83 22.52 1.34 2.61
N TYR A 84 21.40 0.63 2.77
CA TYR A 84 21.24 -0.72 2.23
C TYR A 84 21.54 -0.79 0.73
N LYS A 85 21.06 0.17 -0.06
CA LYS A 85 21.32 0.20 -1.50
C LYS A 85 22.78 0.45 -1.81
N ASN A 86 23.45 1.29 -1.09
CA ASN A 86 24.86 1.61 -1.31
C ASN A 86 25.80 0.45 -0.92
N SER A 87 25.49 -0.25 0.18
CA SER A 87 26.24 -1.42 0.64
C SER A 87 25.95 -2.68 -0.17
N HIS A 88 24.80 -2.77 -0.86
CA HIS A 88 24.37 -3.91 -1.67
C HIS A 88 24.17 -3.48 -3.14
N ASN A 89 25.24 -3.00 -3.76
CA ASN A 89 25.21 -2.33 -5.05
C ASN A 89 25.31 -3.25 -6.26
N ASP A 90 25.71 -4.49 -6.08
CA ASP A 90 25.75 -5.52 -7.13
C ASP A 90 24.63 -6.56 -6.99
N GLU A 91 24.62 -7.54 -7.90
CA GLU A 91 23.57 -8.55 -7.96
C GLU A 91 23.66 -9.57 -6.82
N VAL A 92 24.89 -9.98 -6.45
CA VAL A 92 25.12 -11.00 -5.43
C VAL A 92 24.67 -10.45 -4.08
N LEU A 93 25.19 -9.29 -3.72
CA LEU A 93 24.85 -8.60 -2.48
C LEU A 93 23.36 -8.25 -2.40
N ALA A 94 22.76 -7.78 -3.49
CA ALA A 94 21.32 -7.49 -3.53
C ALA A 94 20.47 -8.76 -3.36
N LYS A 95 20.93 -9.93 -3.82
CA LYS A 95 20.26 -11.20 -3.61
C LYS A 95 20.42 -11.69 -2.16
N GLU A 96 21.58 -11.52 -1.57
CA GLU A 96 21.85 -11.83 -0.16
C GLU A 96 20.94 -10.98 0.74
N LEU A 97 20.89 -9.66 0.51
CA LEU A 97 19.99 -8.75 1.23
C LEU A 97 18.52 -9.16 1.09
N PHE A 98 18.09 -9.54 -0.12
CA PHE A 98 16.73 -10.02 -0.35
C PHE A 98 16.42 -11.29 0.45
N ASN A 99 17.35 -12.25 0.51
CA ASN A 99 17.18 -13.48 1.28
C ASN A 99 17.13 -13.19 2.78
N THR A 100 18.03 -12.36 3.29
CA THR A 100 18.03 -11.91 4.69
C THR A 100 16.71 -11.24 5.05
N ALA A 101 16.24 -10.30 4.22
CA ALA A 101 14.96 -9.64 4.43
C ALA A 101 13.79 -10.62 4.44
N LYS A 102 13.82 -11.64 3.57
CA LYS A 102 12.76 -12.66 3.48
C LYS A 102 12.72 -13.57 4.71
N GLU A 103 13.88 -13.95 5.23
CA GLU A 103 14.00 -14.83 6.40
C GLU A 103 13.67 -14.10 7.70
N SER A 104 13.98 -12.80 7.77
CA SER A 104 13.90 -12.03 9.02
C SER A 104 12.62 -11.20 9.18
N ILE A 105 11.86 -10.94 8.13
CA ILE A 105 10.74 -9.99 8.18
C ILE A 105 9.66 -10.35 9.20
N ALA A 106 9.43 -11.65 9.44
CA ALA A 106 8.39 -12.12 10.36
C ALA A 106 8.70 -11.84 11.82
N ASP A 107 10.00 -11.85 12.18
CA ASP A 107 10.49 -11.71 13.56
C ASP A 107 11.14 -10.33 13.80
N ALA A 108 11.19 -9.47 12.80
CA ALA A 108 11.84 -8.17 12.88
C ALA A 108 10.98 -7.16 13.64
N GLU A 109 11.67 -6.25 14.34
CA GLU A 109 11.05 -5.04 14.90
C GLU A 109 10.41 -4.19 13.80
N SER A 110 9.39 -3.40 14.16
CA SER A 110 8.53 -2.66 13.23
C SER A 110 9.32 -1.85 12.18
N PHE A 111 10.39 -1.17 12.56
CA PHE A 111 11.20 -0.37 11.63
C PHE A 111 11.96 -1.25 10.64
N ASP A 112 12.65 -2.29 11.12
CA ASP A 112 13.41 -3.21 10.27
C ASP A 112 12.47 -4.01 9.35
N ALA A 113 11.31 -4.43 9.87
CA ALA A 113 10.27 -5.07 9.07
C ALA A 113 9.78 -4.17 7.93
N ALA A 114 9.66 -2.85 8.14
CA ALA A 114 9.31 -1.91 7.08
C ALA A 114 10.43 -1.76 6.03
N CYS A 115 11.70 -1.75 6.46
CA CYS A 115 12.85 -1.78 5.55
C CYS A 115 12.84 -3.05 4.70
N TYR A 116 12.68 -4.22 5.34
CA TYR A 116 12.65 -5.51 4.67
C TYR A 116 11.47 -5.63 3.70
N PHE A 117 10.29 -5.18 4.10
CA PHE A 117 9.13 -5.15 3.22
C PHE A 117 9.41 -4.37 1.93
N TRP A 118 10.00 -3.17 2.05
CA TRP A 118 10.31 -2.35 0.86
C TRP A 118 11.38 -2.99 -0.01
N ILE A 119 12.45 -3.58 0.57
CA ILE A 119 13.49 -4.31 -0.16
C ILE A 119 12.88 -5.48 -0.92
N LEU A 120 12.04 -6.30 -0.25
CA LEU A 120 11.33 -7.41 -0.88
C LEU A 120 10.44 -6.93 -2.02
N ASN A 121 9.68 -5.88 -1.81
CA ASN A 121 8.83 -5.28 -2.85
C ASN A 121 9.65 -4.81 -4.08
N LYS A 122 10.82 -4.23 -3.87
CA LYS A 122 11.65 -3.69 -4.95
C LYS A 122 12.44 -4.75 -5.69
N CYS A 123 12.88 -5.79 -5.00
CA CYS A 123 13.76 -6.83 -5.55
C CYS A 123 13.02 -8.09 -6.02
N SER A 124 11.71 -8.23 -5.75
CA SER A 124 10.92 -9.39 -6.16
C SER A 124 10.35 -9.28 -7.57
N TYR A 125 10.00 -10.42 -8.15
CA TYR A 125 9.20 -10.46 -9.36
C TYR A 125 7.82 -9.82 -9.10
N SER A 126 7.41 -8.89 -9.95
CA SER A 126 6.13 -8.16 -9.87
C SER A 126 5.79 -7.47 -8.54
N GLY A 127 6.73 -7.36 -7.59
CA GLY A 127 6.48 -6.74 -6.28
C GLY A 127 5.71 -7.63 -5.30
N LEU A 128 5.78 -8.96 -5.47
CA LEU A 128 5.04 -9.95 -4.66
C LEU A 128 5.64 -10.20 -3.27
N THR A 129 6.58 -9.39 -2.84
CA THR A 129 7.20 -9.41 -1.51
C THR A 129 7.72 -10.80 -1.09
N GLU A 130 7.44 -11.27 0.13
CA GLU A 130 7.95 -12.53 0.69
C GLU A 130 7.45 -13.80 -0.04
N ASN A 131 6.36 -13.72 -0.78
CA ASN A 131 5.83 -14.85 -1.56
C ASN A 131 6.48 -15.01 -2.94
N SER A 132 7.51 -14.22 -3.21
CA SER A 132 8.20 -14.22 -4.49
C SER A 132 9.66 -14.63 -4.37
N SER A 133 10.28 -14.80 -5.52
CA SER A 133 11.73 -14.97 -5.65
C SER A 133 12.41 -13.66 -6.03
N PHE A 134 13.71 -13.61 -5.76
CA PHE A 134 14.57 -12.52 -6.21
C PHE A 134 14.52 -12.37 -7.72
N SER A 135 14.45 -11.14 -8.17
CA SER A 135 14.52 -10.78 -9.59
C SER A 135 15.67 -9.80 -9.83
N LYS A 136 16.71 -10.25 -10.54
CA LYS A 136 17.83 -9.42 -10.96
C LYS A 136 17.39 -8.15 -11.67
N THR A 137 16.46 -8.27 -12.61
CA THR A 137 15.94 -7.12 -13.37
C THR A 137 15.19 -6.16 -12.43
N ALA A 138 14.35 -6.68 -11.54
CA ALA A 138 13.62 -5.84 -10.60
C ALA A 138 14.56 -5.12 -9.62
N SER A 139 15.55 -5.80 -9.07
CA SER A 139 16.51 -5.19 -8.14
C SER A 139 17.31 -4.05 -8.79
N LYS A 140 17.71 -4.20 -10.05
CA LYS A 140 18.42 -3.14 -10.79
C LYS A 140 17.53 -1.95 -11.12
N GLN A 141 16.27 -2.18 -11.49
CA GLN A 141 15.38 -1.14 -11.97
C GLN A 141 14.61 -0.43 -10.86
N ASN A 142 14.29 -1.11 -9.75
CA ASN A 142 13.37 -0.60 -8.76
C ASN A 142 14.00 -0.37 -7.37
N PHE A 143 15.04 -1.12 -7.00
CA PHE A 143 15.80 -0.88 -5.78
C PHE A 143 16.86 0.18 -6.06
N THR A 144 16.49 1.45 -5.97
CA THR A 144 17.30 2.60 -6.35
C THR A 144 17.37 3.65 -5.25
N VAL A 145 18.48 4.40 -5.18
CA VAL A 145 18.63 5.52 -4.25
C VAL A 145 17.52 6.56 -4.46
N SER A 146 17.19 6.89 -5.71
CA SER A 146 16.09 7.85 -5.98
C SER A 146 14.72 7.33 -5.54
N GLY A 147 14.48 6.01 -5.62
CA GLY A 147 13.29 5.38 -5.10
C GLY A 147 13.18 5.50 -3.58
N ALA A 148 14.28 5.28 -2.86
CA ALA A 148 14.35 5.47 -1.42
C ALA A 148 14.20 6.95 -1.03
N GLN A 149 14.84 7.88 -1.73
CA GLN A 149 14.70 9.32 -1.52
C GLN A 149 13.25 9.81 -1.68
N ASN A 150 12.50 9.24 -2.63
CA ASN A 150 11.08 9.58 -2.84
C ASN A 150 10.19 9.27 -1.63
N LEU A 151 10.60 8.35 -0.74
CA LEU A 151 9.89 8.06 0.51
C LEU A 151 9.73 9.31 1.38
N LYS A 152 10.72 10.21 1.36
CA LYS A 152 10.64 11.48 2.12
C LYS A 152 9.47 12.36 1.66
N SER A 153 9.23 12.42 0.36
CA SER A 153 8.09 13.16 -0.19
C SER A 153 6.76 12.50 0.11
N VAL A 154 6.72 11.17 0.04
CA VAL A 154 5.50 10.40 0.36
C VAL A 154 5.18 10.51 1.84
N GLY A 155 6.15 10.28 2.74
CA GLY A 155 5.95 10.35 4.18
C GLY A 155 5.47 11.72 4.64
N ALA A 156 6.04 12.80 4.10
CA ALA A 156 5.58 14.16 4.38
C ALA A 156 4.12 14.41 3.90
N LEU A 157 3.72 13.81 2.77
CA LEU A 157 2.38 13.95 2.22
C LEU A 157 1.32 13.25 3.09
N ILE A 158 1.62 12.05 3.59
CA ILE A 158 0.65 11.19 4.30
C ILE A 158 0.59 11.44 5.81
N GLY A 159 1.26 12.47 6.32
CA GLY A 159 1.39 12.72 7.75
C GLY A 159 0.06 12.83 8.51
N HIS A 160 -1.02 13.23 7.84
CA HIS A 160 -2.36 13.37 8.42
C HIS A 160 -3.28 12.15 8.19
N TRP A 161 -2.82 11.11 7.49
CA TRP A 161 -3.65 9.94 7.25
C TRP A 161 -3.98 9.18 8.54
N ASN A 162 -5.21 8.75 8.68
CA ASN A 162 -5.58 7.69 9.62
C ASN A 162 -5.28 6.34 8.95
N ILE A 163 -4.26 5.61 9.44
CA ILE A 163 -3.83 4.32 8.86
C ILE A 163 -4.15 3.22 9.87
N THR A 164 -4.95 2.25 9.46
CA THR A 164 -5.43 1.16 10.31
C THR A 164 -5.15 -0.23 9.72
N ASN A 165 -5.22 -1.26 10.58
CA ASN A 165 -5.08 -2.67 10.20
C ASN A 165 -6.29 -3.44 10.74
N TYR A 166 -7.47 -3.02 10.35
CA TYR A 166 -8.75 -3.59 10.76
C TYR A 166 -9.33 -4.49 9.67
N ASP A 167 -10.36 -5.24 10.01
CA ASP A 167 -11.26 -5.76 8.98
C ASP A 167 -11.89 -4.58 8.22
N TYR A 168 -12.04 -4.73 6.90
CA TYR A 168 -12.60 -3.66 6.08
C TYR A 168 -14.00 -3.23 6.52
N SER A 169 -14.78 -4.14 7.15
CA SER A 169 -16.13 -3.86 7.64
C SER A 169 -16.14 -2.82 8.76
N GLU A 170 -15.07 -2.73 9.57
CA GLU A 170 -14.94 -1.70 10.59
C GLU A 170 -14.80 -0.31 9.96
N VAL A 171 -14.02 -0.20 8.86
CA VAL A 171 -13.87 1.06 8.12
C VAL A 171 -15.16 1.47 7.41
N MET A 172 -15.94 0.46 6.94
CA MET A 172 -17.18 0.70 6.22
C MET A 172 -18.36 1.06 7.13
N ASN A 173 -18.41 0.44 8.32
CA ASN A 173 -19.55 0.55 9.26
C ASN A 173 -19.30 1.59 10.36
N ASP A 174 -18.20 2.33 10.29
CA ASP A 174 -17.92 3.38 11.27
C ASP A 174 -18.87 4.57 11.07
N ASP A 175 -19.88 4.64 11.96
CA ASP A 175 -20.92 5.66 12.00
C ASP A 175 -20.54 6.88 12.88
N HIS A 176 -19.26 7.01 13.27
CA HIS A 176 -18.84 8.15 14.07
C HIS A 176 -19.09 9.46 13.32
N ASP A 177 -20.07 10.20 13.84
CA ASP A 177 -20.54 11.57 13.54
C ASP A 177 -19.80 12.28 12.36
N HIS A 178 -20.03 11.73 11.16
CA HIS A 178 -19.47 12.31 9.94
C HIS A 178 -20.25 13.59 9.62
N ARG A 179 -19.76 14.72 10.12
CA ARG A 179 -20.26 16.07 9.78
C ARG A 179 -20.02 16.44 8.33
N GLY A 180 -19.93 15.46 7.44
CA GLY A 180 -19.68 15.69 6.03
C GLY A 180 -19.84 14.45 5.19
N ASP A 181 -19.77 14.65 3.89
CA ASP A 181 -19.85 13.58 2.90
C ASP A 181 -18.61 12.71 2.96
N VAL A 182 -18.79 11.41 3.08
CA VAL A 182 -17.73 10.39 3.04
C VAL A 182 -17.73 9.72 1.68
N PHE A 183 -16.58 9.61 1.05
CA PHE A 183 -16.41 8.82 -0.17
C PHE A 183 -15.54 7.60 0.13
N VAL A 184 -16.08 6.40 -0.06
CA VAL A 184 -15.39 5.13 0.14
C VAL A 184 -14.98 4.56 -1.22
N PHE A 185 -13.67 4.37 -1.41
CA PHE A 185 -13.12 3.71 -2.60
C PHE A 185 -12.81 2.25 -2.31
N LEU A 186 -13.48 1.33 -3.00
CA LEU A 186 -13.35 -0.11 -2.82
C LEU A 186 -12.60 -0.77 -3.98
N ASP A 187 -11.44 -1.35 -3.72
CA ASP A 187 -10.65 -2.16 -4.65
C ASP A 187 -10.23 -3.49 -3.98
N PRO A 188 -11.18 -4.37 -3.66
CA PRO A 188 -10.89 -5.60 -2.95
C PRO A 188 -10.02 -6.55 -3.80
N PRO A 189 -9.27 -7.49 -3.17
CA PRO A 189 -8.46 -8.48 -3.87
C PRO A 189 -9.33 -9.34 -4.80
N TYR A 190 -8.83 -9.56 -6.02
CA TYR A 190 -9.54 -10.36 -7.02
C TYR A 190 -9.42 -11.86 -6.72
N LYS A 191 -10.55 -12.57 -6.68
CA LYS A 191 -10.64 -14.02 -6.40
C LYS A 191 -9.72 -14.89 -7.27
N ILE A 192 -9.47 -14.50 -8.52
CA ILE A 192 -8.75 -15.31 -9.52
C ILE A 192 -7.22 -15.28 -9.32
N LYS A 193 -6.69 -14.39 -8.47
CA LYS A 193 -5.26 -14.18 -8.30
C LYS A 193 -4.83 -14.28 -6.84
N SER A 194 -5.32 -15.30 -6.15
CA SER A 194 -5.06 -15.52 -4.72
C SER A 194 -3.58 -15.46 -4.34
N TYR A 195 -2.70 -16.02 -5.18
CA TYR A 195 -1.25 -16.04 -4.95
C TYR A 195 -0.57 -14.66 -4.97
N LEU A 196 -1.27 -13.60 -5.38
CA LEU A 196 -0.71 -12.25 -5.44
C LEU A 196 -0.77 -11.48 -4.11
N TYR A 197 -1.53 -11.98 -3.12
CA TYR A 197 -1.90 -11.23 -1.92
C TYR A 197 -1.34 -11.82 -0.61
N GLY A 198 -0.24 -12.56 -0.67
CA GLY A 198 0.42 -13.10 0.51
C GLY A 198 -0.16 -14.42 1.03
N THR A 199 0.37 -14.88 2.17
CA THR A 199 0.01 -16.18 2.78
C THR A 199 -1.34 -16.18 3.50
N ASN A 200 -1.96 -15.03 3.72
CA ASN A 200 -3.26 -14.93 4.39
C ASN A 200 -4.40 -15.39 3.50
N ALA A 201 -4.65 -16.72 3.48
CA ALA A 201 -5.79 -17.32 2.79
C ALA A 201 -7.16 -16.75 3.21
N GLU A 202 -7.24 -16.08 4.35
CA GLU A 202 -8.46 -15.43 4.84
C GLU A 202 -8.85 -14.18 4.04
N LEU A 203 -7.87 -13.46 3.45
CA LEU A 203 -8.16 -12.35 2.54
C LEU A 203 -9.01 -12.77 1.34
N HIS A 204 -8.97 -14.06 0.97
CA HIS A 204 -9.75 -14.60 -0.13
C HIS A 204 -11.19 -14.91 0.21
N LYS A 205 -11.48 -15.18 1.47
CA LYS A 205 -12.86 -15.41 1.94
C LYS A 205 -13.70 -14.14 1.80
N LEU A 206 -13.08 -12.97 1.96
CA LEU A 206 -13.77 -11.67 1.89
C LEU A 206 -14.34 -11.36 0.50
N SER A 207 -13.67 -11.75 -0.58
CA SER A 207 -14.17 -11.50 -1.94
C SER A 207 -15.40 -12.36 -2.31
N LEU A 208 -15.71 -13.37 -1.50
CA LEU A 208 -16.81 -14.32 -1.75
C LEU A 208 -18.11 -13.94 -1.04
N ILE A 209 -18.05 -13.13 0.01
CA ILE A 209 -19.19 -12.92 0.91
C ILE A 209 -20.07 -11.73 0.50
N HIS A 210 -19.57 -10.81 -0.34
CA HIS A 210 -20.23 -9.52 -0.56
C HIS A 210 -20.54 -9.16 -2.01
N ILE A 211 -20.71 -10.14 -2.89
CA ILE A 211 -21.52 -9.92 -4.08
C ILE A 211 -22.97 -10.36 -3.74
N SER A 212 -23.61 -9.65 -2.83
CA SER A 212 -25.06 -9.63 -2.80
C SER A 212 -25.47 -8.63 -3.89
N GLU A 213 -26.14 -9.13 -4.94
CA GLU A 213 -26.84 -8.27 -5.88
C GLU A 213 -27.76 -7.32 -5.10
N PRO A 214 -27.81 -6.01 -5.43
CA PRO A 214 -28.82 -5.15 -4.88
C PRO A 214 -30.18 -5.76 -5.22
N THR A 215 -30.95 -6.10 -4.19
CA THR A 215 -32.31 -6.57 -4.33
C THR A 215 -33.08 -5.56 -5.18
N ARG A 216 -33.44 -5.97 -6.38
CA ARG A 216 -34.32 -5.20 -7.28
C ARG A 216 -35.62 -4.94 -6.52
N PRO A 217 -36.09 -3.70 -6.35
CA PRO A 217 -37.40 -3.47 -5.78
C PRO A 217 -38.43 -4.17 -6.66
N GLU A 218 -39.24 -5.05 -6.10
CA GLU A 218 -40.39 -5.60 -6.78
C GLU A 218 -41.32 -4.44 -7.18
N ARG A 219 -41.59 -4.33 -8.47
CA ARG A 219 -42.60 -3.40 -8.95
C ARG A 219 -43.97 -3.96 -8.55
N SER A 220 -44.62 -3.26 -7.64
CA SER A 220 -46.06 -3.35 -7.41
C SER A 220 -46.81 -2.71 -8.57
#